data_203ebc1286883828a41f0a59b9053919
#
_entry.id   203ebc1286883828a41f0a59b9053919
#
_cell.length_a   1.000
_cell.length_b   1.000
_cell.length_c   1.000
_cell.angle_alpha   90.00
_cell.angle_beta   90.00
_cell.angle_gamma   90.00
#
_symmetry.space_group_name_H-M   'P 1'
#
loop_
_entity.id
_entity.type
_entity.pdbx_description
1 polymer ?
#
loop_
_entity_poly.entity_id
_entity_poly.type
_entity_poly.pdbx_seq_one_letter_code
_entity_poly.pdbx_strand_id
1 'polypeptide(L)'
;MLEDMDMKFNKIFFVAAMFIAAVSCDLNPVVDFGSDEKKIEVGAEGGEKSFNVSASGSWVALTESPWISVSPANGKGSQKCSIKVDSTLAFDQRVGVVRIQSLDDSSEKMDFEVVQNGFEYQLTLKDVKKELEDYANFNDRHFEVKVKSNVDFDVILPEGSANWLSYTKSELNLDRGSRPRESVVRFDWQVNSRDIERIADVVFQPKENVQMSKHDGLKVVQKGSVSIPEGTVAGDSLAILSVSRALGMFTEFESNEKMEYWANVKLWKEGENKGRVRYVQFFMFKTVEEIPYAIQYLTAAEEIVIYSNANHFLRSLSTGEHITKLTNLKRLTIGAYGLTELHPDFVNLKNLEYLDLSSNCFQEIPEILTPENFPNLHSLVMNASQRYTVYDLSNDTRENIGGLIDDDLRTDKGMKSFKRILKWENLDTLRLSVNYLQGELPDMMNEGLPTWTFEELKDSLATGLTELPVELQNVPKVLPNAKFFAINFNRFTGVLPEWILKHPKLDIWAPYSLIFSQEGKTRDGKNAGFVNEPTSLDSYYKLYPNKKYNPNNTSAN
;
A
#
# COMPACT_ATOMS: atom_id res chain seq x y z
N MET A 1 15.35 1.18 54.66
CA MET A 1 15.23 2.45 55.34
C MET A 1 13.90 2.98 54.88
N LEU A 2 12.85 2.60 55.54
CA LEU A 2 12.34 3.27 56.77
C LEU A 2 11.91 4.69 56.41
N GLU A 3 10.72 4.83 56.46
CA GLU A 3 9.74 5.47 57.35
C GLU A 3 8.95 6.52 56.57
N ASP A 4 7.71 6.85 56.72
CA ASP A 4 6.79 6.62 57.83
C ASP A 4 5.33 6.76 57.39
N MET A 5 4.50 5.97 58.01
CA MET A 5 3.05 6.08 58.12
C MET A 5 2.65 7.35 58.89
N ASP A 6 1.58 7.98 58.51
CA ASP A 6 0.77 8.72 59.48
C ASP A 6 -0.73 8.57 59.23
N MET A 7 -1.29 7.84 60.17
CA MET A 7 -2.70 7.61 60.41
C MET A 7 -3.21 8.67 61.39
N LYS A 8 -4.28 9.38 61.08
CA LYS A 8 -5.02 10.14 62.12
C LYS A 8 -6.49 9.79 62.10
N PHE A 9 -6.83 9.03 63.14
CA PHE A 9 -8.15 8.90 63.71
C PHE A 9 -8.65 10.25 64.24
N ASN A 10 -9.95 10.54 64.15
CA ASN A 10 -10.67 11.37 65.11
C ASN A 10 -12.14 10.96 65.16
N LYS A 11 -12.46 10.28 66.13
CA LYS A 11 -13.17 10.64 67.39
C LYS A 11 -14.69 10.78 67.25
N ILE A 12 -15.29 9.73 67.78
CA ILE A 12 -16.67 9.57 68.17
C ILE A 12 -16.98 10.58 69.29
N PHE A 13 -18.08 11.32 69.18
CA PHE A 13 -18.74 11.95 70.29
C PHE A 13 -20.13 11.36 70.52
N PHE A 14 -20.29 10.60 71.57
CA PHE A 14 -21.57 10.26 72.20
C PHE A 14 -22.05 11.46 73.01
N VAL A 15 -23.29 11.88 72.76
CA VAL A 15 -24.03 12.69 73.79
C VAL A 15 -25.40 12.03 73.97
N ALA A 16 -25.59 11.59 75.21
CA ALA A 16 -26.87 11.13 75.73
C ALA A 16 -27.82 12.29 75.90
N ALA A 17 -29.03 12.17 75.39
CA ALA A 17 -30.09 13.14 75.67
C ALA A 17 -31.33 12.48 76.22
N MET A 18 -31.84 13.09 77.24
CA MET A 18 -32.98 12.75 78.05
C MET A 18 -34.29 12.57 77.29
N PHE A 19 -35.06 11.61 77.74
CA PHE A 19 -36.49 11.46 77.48
C PHE A 19 -37.28 12.68 78.03
N ILE A 20 -38.01 13.29 77.11
CA ILE A 20 -39.21 14.08 77.43
C ILE A 20 -40.33 13.45 76.64
N ALA A 21 -41.24 12.76 77.28
CA ALA A 21 -42.50 12.34 76.70
C ALA A 21 -43.39 13.55 76.54
N ALA A 22 -43.55 14.00 75.30
CA ALA A 22 -44.63 14.87 74.89
C ALA A 22 -45.64 14.04 74.10
N VAL A 23 -46.84 13.95 74.53
CA VAL A 23 -47.97 13.45 73.84
C VAL A 23 -48.17 14.38 72.62
N SER A 24 -47.75 13.91 71.45
CA SER A 24 -48.06 14.57 70.21
C SER A 24 -49.27 13.86 69.57
N CYS A 25 -50.30 14.59 69.39
CA CYS A 25 -51.39 14.23 68.48
C CYS A 25 -50.79 13.83 67.11
N ASP A 26 -51.24 12.70 66.58
CA ASP A 26 -50.98 12.30 65.20
C ASP A 26 -51.55 13.36 64.25
N LEU A 27 -50.74 14.40 63.99
CA LEU A 27 -50.83 15.15 62.73
C LEU A 27 -49.97 14.44 61.76
N ASN A 28 -50.52 13.43 61.06
CA ASN A 28 -49.95 12.99 59.77
C ASN A 28 -49.69 14.24 58.96
N PRO A 29 -48.42 14.48 58.52
CA PRO A 29 -48.21 15.63 57.64
C PRO A 29 -49.11 15.44 56.42
N VAL A 30 -49.94 16.45 56.15
CA VAL A 30 -50.74 16.48 54.94
C VAL A 30 -49.76 16.43 53.76
N VAL A 31 -49.71 15.30 53.11
CA VAL A 31 -48.88 15.14 51.91
C VAL A 31 -49.70 15.69 50.75
N ASP A 32 -49.24 16.77 50.14
CA ASP A 32 -49.87 17.34 48.95
C ASP A 32 -49.93 16.30 47.86
N PHE A 33 -51.10 16.08 47.28
CA PHE A 33 -51.32 15.17 46.19
C PHE A 33 -50.60 15.66 44.92
N GLY A 34 -49.69 14.84 44.35
CA GLY A 34 -48.94 15.26 43.16
C GLY A 34 -47.88 14.29 42.69
N SER A 35 -47.04 14.76 41.84
CA SER A 35 -45.83 14.10 41.34
C SER A 35 -44.66 15.08 41.34
N ASP A 36 -43.47 14.57 41.51
CA ASP A 36 -42.24 15.34 41.37
C ASP A 36 -41.92 15.72 39.93
N GLU A 37 -42.53 15.02 38.95
CA GLU A 37 -42.35 15.28 37.52
C GLU A 37 -43.57 16.02 36.92
N LYS A 38 -43.28 17.02 36.10
CA LYS A 38 -44.28 17.73 35.29
C LYS A 38 -44.19 17.37 33.80
N LYS A 39 -43.04 16.92 33.37
CA LYS A 39 -42.74 16.54 32.00
C LYS A 39 -41.63 15.47 32.00
N ILE A 40 -41.82 14.40 31.26
CA ILE A 40 -40.81 13.37 30.99
C ILE A 40 -40.48 13.40 29.52
N GLU A 41 -39.19 13.56 29.20
CA GLU A 41 -38.70 13.52 27.82
C GLU A 41 -37.90 12.25 27.60
N VAL A 42 -38.15 11.56 26.47
CA VAL A 42 -37.46 10.37 26.01
C VAL A 42 -37.13 10.45 24.52
N GLY A 43 -36.08 9.79 24.11
CA GLY A 43 -35.77 9.64 22.68
C GLY A 43 -36.68 8.66 21.95
N ALA A 44 -36.48 8.53 20.65
CA ALA A 44 -37.24 7.60 19.80
C ALA A 44 -37.10 6.14 20.24
N GLU A 45 -35.99 5.78 20.86
CA GLU A 45 -35.73 4.45 21.41
C GLU A 45 -36.63 4.06 22.57
N GLY A 46 -37.35 5.06 23.14
CA GLY A 46 -38.17 4.86 24.33
C GLY A 46 -37.31 4.59 25.57
N GLY A 47 -37.80 3.74 26.45
CA GLY A 47 -37.08 3.35 27.66
C GLY A 47 -37.89 3.52 28.92
N GLU A 48 -37.23 3.45 30.08
CA GLU A 48 -37.84 3.53 31.39
C GLU A 48 -37.31 4.73 32.16
N LYS A 49 -38.24 5.47 32.81
CA LYS A 49 -37.96 6.60 33.70
C LYS A 49 -38.69 6.41 35.00
N SER A 50 -38.12 6.89 36.09
CA SER A 50 -38.75 6.85 37.43
C SER A 50 -39.31 8.21 37.76
N PHE A 51 -40.43 8.23 38.50
CA PHE A 51 -41.03 9.40 39.10
C PHE A 51 -41.65 9.02 40.44
N ASN A 52 -41.96 10.01 41.32
CA ASN A 52 -42.57 9.75 42.60
C ASN A 52 -44.01 10.32 42.61
N VAL A 53 -44.92 9.51 43.10
CA VAL A 53 -46.27 9.97 43.43
C VAL A 53 -46.29 10.31 44.92
N SER A 54 -46.79 11.50 45.23
CA SER A 54 -47.06 11.96 46.59
C SER A 54 -48.57 11.89 46.87
N ALA A 55 -48.98 11.09 47.83
CA ALA A 55 -50.39 10.90 48.16
C ALA A 55 -50.55 10.46 49.62
N SER A 56 -51.64 10.83 50.25
CA SER A 56 -52.02 10.34 51.59
C SER A 56 -52.98 9.14 51.51
N GLY A 57 -53.71 8.98 50.40
CA GLY A 57 -54.70 7.95 50.16
C GLY A 57 -54.39 7.03 48.99
N SER A 58 -55.44 6.35 48.47
CA SER A 58 -55.34 5.47 47.31
C SER A 58 -55.38 6.26 46.03
N TRP A 59 -54.61 5.87 45.02
CA TRP A 59 -54.49 6.55 43.72
C TRP A 59 -54.38 5.57 42.56
N VAL A 60 -54.63 6.07 41.36
CA VAL A 60 -54.46 5.35 40.08
C VAL A 60 -53.79 6.27 39.07
N ALA A 61 -52.89 5.67 38.25
CA ALA A 61 -52.26 6.30 37.11
C ALA A 61 -52.99 5.86 35.85
N LEU A 62 -53.43 6.81 35.02
CA LEU A 62 -54.20 6.61 33.80
C LEU A 62 -53.49 7.26 32.62
N THR A 63 -53.51 6.60 31.48
CA THR A 63 -53.06 7.18 30.22
C THR A 63 -53.89 6.65 29.07
N GLU A 64 -54.22 7.49 28.08
CA GLU A 64 -54.89 7.12 26.84
C GLU A 64 -53.86 6.74 25.75
N SER A 65 -52.58 6.97 26.02
CA SER A 65 -51.51 6.71 25.08
C SER A 65 -51.05 5.25 25.15
N PRO A 66 -51.34 4.40 24.15
CA PRO A 66 -51.04 2.96 24.19
C PRO A 66 -49.54 2.64 24.23
N TRP A 67 -48.67 3.60 23.91
CA TRP A 67 -47.23 3.51 23.92
C TRP A 67 -46.60 3.91 25.25
N ILE A 68 -47.41 4.22 26.27
CA ILE A 68 -46.99 4.58 27.63
C ILE A 68 -47.57 3.56 28.60
N SER A 69 -46.78 3.02 29.47
CA SER A 69 -47.22 2.20 30.60
C SER A 69 -46.59 2.64 31.89
N VAL A 70 -47.37 2.64 32.95
CA VAL A 70 -46.94 3.05 34.32
C VAL A 70 -46.95 1.82 35.22
N SER A 71 -45.91 1.67 36.04
CA SER A 71 -45.77 0.56 37.02
C SER A 71 -45.21 1.07 38.33
N PRO A 72 -45.88 0.83 39.45
CA PRO A 72 -47.25 0.35 39.56
C PRO A 72 -48.27 1.38 39.02
N ALA A 73 -49.37 0.90 38.40
CA ALA A 73 -50.44 1.75 37.87
C ALA A 73 -51.44 2.18 38.94
N ASN A 74 -51.33 1.71 40.16
CA ASN A 74 -52.14 2.13 41.30
C ASN A 74 -51.33 1.88 42.59
N GLY A 75 -51.68 2.60 43.64
CA GLY A 75 -51.03 2.49 44.92
C GLY A 75 -51.81 3.12 46.08
N LYS A 76 -51.23 3.05 47.29
CA LYS A 76 -51.73 3.71 48.48
C LYS A 76 -50.55 4.42 49.15
N GLY A 77 -50.75 5.73 49.45
CA GLY A 77 -49.70 6.58 49.96
C GLY A 77 -48.65 6.96 48.91
N SER A 78 -47.64 7.69 49.33
CA SER A 78 -46.54 8.11 48.45
C SER A 78 -45.69 6.90 48.01
N GLN A 79 -45.40 6.83 46.68
CA GLN A 79 -44.72 5.68 46.11
C GLN A 79 -43.90 6.08 44.89
N LYS A 80 -42.77 5.40 44.71
CA LYS A 80 -41.97 5.48 43.50
C LYS A 80 -42.57 4.63 42.39
N CYS A 81 -42.77 5.24 41.23
CA CYS A 81 -43.27 4.58 40.02
C CYS A 81 -42.22 4.61 38.92
N SER A 82 -42.37 3.72 37.95
CA SER A 82 -41.67 3.79 36.67
C SER A 82 -42.65 3.99 35.55
N ILE A 83 -42.23 4.72 34.55
CA ILE A 83 -42.94 4.87 33.28
C ILE A 83 -42.07 4.22 32.19
N LYS A 84 -42.67 3.32 31.45
CA LYS A 84 -42.05 2.70 30.28
C LYS A 84 -42.71 3.28 29.02
N VAL A 85 -41.88 3.72 28.12
CA VAL A 85 -42.25 4.31 26.82
C VAL A 85 -41.74 3.38 25.72
N ASP A 86 -42.63 2.96 24.83
CA ASP A 86 -42.28 2.12 23.68
C ASP A 86 -41.45 2.90 22.65
N SER A 87 -40.60 2.23 21.90
CA SER A 87 -39.85 2.82 20.80
C SER A 87 -40.75 3.27 19.66
N THR A 88 -40.30 4.27 18.87
CA THR A 88 -40.98 4.75 17.69
C THR A 88 -40.06 4.84 16.49
N LEU A 89 -40.59 4.58 15.29
CA LEU A 89 -39.95 4.83 14.00
C LEU A 89 -40.54 6.05 13.26
N ALA A 90 -41.53 6.73 13.90
CA ALA A 90 -42.07 7.97 13.36
C ALA A 90 -41.02 9.09 13.47
N PHE A 91 -40.93 9.94 12.45
CA PHE A 91 -40.00 11.07 12.47
C PHE A 91 -40.53 12.25 13.31
N ASP A 92 -41.83 12.31 13.49
CA ASP A 92 -42.45 13.37 14.25
C ASP A 92 -42.44 13.05 15.76
N GLN A 93 -42.29 14.11 16.56
CA GLN A 93 -42.45 14.05 17.99
C GLN A 93 -43.90 13.69 18.34
N ARG A 94 -44.12 12.88 19.37
CA ARG A 94 -45.43 12.58 19.93
C ARG A 94 -45.49 12.90 21.41
N VAL A 95 -46.67 13.32 21.86
CA VAL A 95 -46.95 13.69 23.24
C VAL A 95 -48.09 12.83 23.78
N GLY A 96 -47.89 12.29 24.96
CA GLY A 96 -48.92 11.59 25.73
C GLY A 96 -49.05 12.20 27.09
N VAL A 97 -50.21 12.02 27.71
CA VAL A 97 -50.47 12.50 29.08
C VAL A 97 -50.67 11.31 29.99
N VAL A 98 -50.04 11.41 31.17
CA VAL A 98 -50.28 10.51 32.32
C VAL A 98 -51.00 11.32 33.37
N ARG A 99 -52.18 10.83 33.77
CA ARG A 99 -52.99 11.38 34.85
C ARG A 99 -52.82 10.55 36.09
N ILE A 100 -52.43 11.17 37.17
CA ILE A 100 -52.51 10.58 38.52
C ILE A 100 -53.79 11.14 39.17
N GLN A 101 -54.64 10.24 39.66
CA GLN A 101 -55.93 10.60 40.26
C GLN A 101 -56.13 9.90 41.59
N SER A 102 -56.54 10.63 42.60
CA SER A 102 -56.95 10.07 43.90
C SER A 102 -58.27 9.27 43.72
N LEU A 103 -58.28 8.09 44.35
CA LEU A 103 -59.50 7.28 44.44
C LEU A 103 -60.39 7.67 45.61
N ASP A 104 -59.86 8.40 46.55
CA ASP A 104 -60.54 8.83 47.79
C ASP A 104 -61.19 10.23 47.60
N ASP A 105 -60.60 11.09 46.72
CA ASP A 105 -61.13 12.40 46.37
C ASP A 105 -60.92 12.67 44.84
N SER A 106 -62.01 12.67 44.08
CA SER A 106 -61.97 12.88 42.64
C SER A 106 -61.53 14.28 42.18
N SER A 107 -61.47 15.25 43.10
CA SER A 107 -60.94 16.59 42.82
C SER A 107 -59.42 16.64 42.82
N GLU A 108 -58.77 15.69 43.48
CA GLU A 108 -57.30 15.53 43.51
C GLU A 108 -56.83 14.77 42.29
N LYS A 109 -56.31 15.50 41.31
CA LYS A 109 -55.71 14.96 40.09
C LYS A 109 -54.58 15.82 39.61
N MET A 110 -53.63 15.18 38.98
CA MET A 110 -52.49 15.83 38.35
C MET A 110 -52.16 15.14 37.03
N ASP A 111 -51.91 15.95 36.01
CA ASP A 111 -51.47 15.50 34.70
C ASP A 111 -50.00 15.89 34.50
N PHE A 112 -49.23 15.00 33.91
CA PHE A 112 -47.90 15.35 33.38
C PHE A 112 -47.73 14.82 31.97
N GLU A 113 -46.90 15.52 31.19
CA GLU A 113 -46.63 15.20 29.79
C GLU A 113 -45.51 14.23 29.65
N VAL A 114 -45.64 13.29 28.73
CA VAL A 114 -44.60 12.43 28.23
C VAL A 114 -44.33 12.77 26.79
N VAL A 115 -43.20 13.37 26.53
CA VAL A 115 -42.78 13.80 25.20
C VAL A 115 -41.75 12.80 24.67
N GLN A 116 -42.09 12.16 23.55
CA GLN A 116 -41.15 11.28 22.85
C GLN A 116 -40.70 11.93 21.56
N ASN A 117 -39.39 12.13 21.41
CA ASN A 117 -38.82 12.66 20.18
C ASN A 117 -38.94 11.65 19.05
N GLY A 118 -39.08 12.16 17.82
CA GLY A 118 -39.13 11.35 16.61
C GLY A 118 -37.82 10.61 16.36
N PHE A 119 -37.91 9.57 15.54
CA PHE A 119 -36.74 8.83 15.09
C PHE A 119 -35.86 9.69 14.17
N GLU A 120 -34.57 9.70 14.41
CA GLU A 120 -33.59 10.42 13.60
C GLU A 120 -32.47 9.50 13.15
N TYR A 121 -32.13 9.60 11.88
CA TYR A 121 -30.87 9.03 11.42
C TYR A 121 -29.71 9.90 11.88
N GLN A 122 -28.66 9.25 12.38
CA GLN A 122 -27.45 9.93 12.84
C GLN A 122 -26.20 9.13 12.48
N LEU A 123 -25.16 9.86 12.13
CA LEU A 123 -23.82 9.36 11.93
C LEU A 123 -22.89 10.41 12.54
N THR A 124 -22.28 10.06 13.66
CA THR A 124 -21.43 10.98 14.42
C THR A 124 -20.08 10.36 14.69
N LEU A 125 -19.05 11.16 14.67
CA LEU A 125 -17.69 10.78 14.98
C LEU A 125 -17.34 11.22 16.39
N LYS A 126 -16.52 10.42 17.07
CA LYS A 126 -15.96 10.85 18.36
C LYS A 126 -14.99 12.03 18.16
N ASP A 127 -14.16 11.93 17.13
CA ASP A 127 -13.17 12.92 16.75
C ASP A 127 -13.35 13.27 15.26
N VAL A 128 -13.57 14.53 14.95
CA VAL A 128 -13.81 15.03 13.58
C VAL A 128 -12.53 15.54 12.91
N LYS A 129 -11.40 15.54 13.62
CA LYS A 129 -10.10 15.95 13.10
C LYS A 129 -9.03 15.00 13.61
N LYS A 130 -8.11 14.62 12.72
CA LYS A 130 -6.92 13.86 13.05
C LYS A 130 -5.70 14.57 12.50
N GLU A 131 -4.71 14.83 13.35
CA GLU A 131 -3.41 15.33 12.97
C GLU A 131 -2.39 14.19 12.98
N LEU A 132 -1.60 14.10 11.93
CA LEU A 132 -0.55 13.11 11.74
C LEU A 132 0.79 13.83 11.59
N GLU A 133 1.84 13.20 12.11
CA GLU A 133 3.21 13.60 11.81
C GLU A 133 3.57 13.23 10.35
N ASP A 134 4.64 13.80 9.84
CA ASP A 134 5.16 13.46 8.51
C ASP A 134 5.65 12.01 8.44
N TYR A 135 6.15 11.48 9.56
CA TYR A 135 6.73 10.15 9.71
C TYR A 135 6.26 9.45 10.98
N ALA A 136 6.10 8.13 10.89
CA ALA A 136 6.06 7.19 12.00
C ALA A 136 6.65 5.85 11.57
N ASN A 137 6.99 4.97 12.51
CA ASN A 137 7.38 3.60 12.18
C ASN A 137 6.25 2.87 11.45
N PHE A 138 6.59 1.94 10.59
CA PHE A 138 5.61 1.26 9.72
C PHE A 138 4.41 0.69 10.49
N ASN A 139 4.66 0.08 11.65
CA ASN A 139 3.60 -0.51 12.47
C ASN A 139 2.72 0.54 13.17
N ASP A 140 3.15 1.79 13.24
CA ASP A 140 2.47 2.88 13.95
C ASP A 140 1.70 3.80 12.98
N ARG A 141 1.76 3.51 11.67
CA ARG A 141 1.12 4.33 10.62
C ARG A 141 -0.36 4.02 10.49
N HIS A 142 -1.06 3.98 11.60
CA HIS A 142 -2.50 3.78 11.60
C HIS A 142 -3.17 4.59 12.72
N PHE A 143 -4.47 4.77 12.58
CA PHE A 143 -5.33 5.31 13.64
C PHE A 143 -6.75 4.77 13.48
N GLU A 144 -7.51 4.82 14.55
CA GLU A 144 -8.88 4.34 14.58
C GLU A 144 -9.83 5.51 14.84
N VAL A 145 -10.95 5.48 14.13
CA VAL A 145 -12.06 6.43 14.28
C VAL A 145 -13.29 5.68 14.75
N LYS A 146 -13.84 6.11 15.89
CA LYS A 146 -15.09 5.59 16.43
C LYS A 146 -16.25 6.31 15.80
N VAL A 147 -17.09 5.57 15.12
CA VAL A 147 -18.29 6.05 14.44
C VAL A 147 -19.51 5.52 15.15
N LYS A 148 -20.39 6.41 15.60
CA LYS A 148 -21.68 6.03 16.16
C LYS A 148 -22.77 6.31 15.13
N SER A 149 -23.39 5.24 14.63
CA SER A 149 -24.40 5.34 13.58
C SER A 149 -25.55 4.37 13.78
N ASN A 150 -26.73 4.76 13.30
CA ASN A 150 -27.90 3.89 13.14
C ASN A 150 -28.32 3.70 11.67
N VAL A 151 -27.43 4.01 10.75
CA VAL A 151 -27.53 3.77 9.31
C VAL A 151 -26.21 3.24 8.78
N ASP A 152 -26.25 2.36 7.78
CA ASP A 152 -25.05 1.88 7.10
C ASP A 152 -24.43 3.01 6.28
N PHE A 153 -23.10 3.01 6.18
CA PHE A 153 -22.36 4.07 5.51
C PHE A 153 -21.15 3.53 4.75
N ASP A 154 -20.75 4.28 3.74
CA ASP A 154 -19.47 4.13 3.04
C ASP A 154 -18.50 5.23 3.46
N VAL A 155 -17.20 4.92 3.38
CA VAL A 155 -16.14 5.90 3.63
C VAL A 155 -15.59 6.33 2.27
N ILE A 156 -15.66 7.61 1.98
CA ILE A 156 -15.21 8.20 0.72
C ILE A 156 -13.97 9.03 0.99
N LEU A 157 -12.86 8.61 0.40
CA LEU A 157 -11.63 9.37 0.41
C LEU A 157 -11.66 10.41 -0.73
N PRO A 158 -11.21 11.66 -0.50
CA PRO A 158 -11.13 12.66 -1.55
C PRO A 158 -10.11 12.24 -2.63
N GLU A 159 -10.31 12.76 -3.83
CA GLU A 159 -9.39 12.55 -4.95
C GLU A 159 -7.95 12.97 -4.56
N GLY A 160 -6.96 12.15 -4.94
CA GLY A 160 -5.56 12.36 -4.63
C GLY A 160 -5.13 11.96 -3.20
N SER A 161 -6.05 11.55 -2.33
CA SER A 161 -5.68 11.08 -0.99
C SER A 161 -5.51 9.56 -0.90
N ALA A 162 -6.05 8.80 -1.85
CA ALA A 162 -5.99 7.33 -1.86
C ALA A 162 -4.56 6.76 -1.99
N ASN A 163 -3.61 7.56 -2.47
CA ASN A 163 -2.20 7.19 -2.56
C ASN A 163 -1.45 7.28 -1.22
N TRP A 164 -2.04 7.90 -0.18
CA TRP A 164 -1.39 8.04 1.11
C TRP A 164 -2.28 7.72 2.32
N LEU A 165 -3.59 7.59 2.10
CA LEU A 165 -4.56 7.26 3.13
C LEU A 165 -5.46 6.13 2.62
N SER A 166 -5.57 5.05 3.39
CA SER A 166 -6.46 3.94 3.12
C SER A 166 -7.27 3.61 4.36
N TYR A 167 -8.35 2.85 4.22
CA TYR A 167 -9.17 2.47 5.36
C TYR A 167 -9.63 1.02 5.30
N THR A 168 -9.97 0.50 6.48
CA THR A 168 -10.63 -0.80 6.65
C THR A 168 -11.78 -0.61 7.64
N LYS A 169 -12.96 -1.11 7.30
CA LYS A 169 -14.12 -1.13 8.19
C LYS A 169 -14.85 -2.47 8.11
N SER A 170 -15.53 -2.82 9.21
CA SER A 170 -16.47 -3.92 9.20
C SER A 170 -17.80 -3.48 8.61
N GLU A 171 -18.48 -4.38 7.91
CA GLU A 171 -19.84 -4.14 7.45
C GLU A 171 -20.80 -4.03 8.64
N LEU A 172 -21.70 -3.06 8.57
CA LEU A 172 -22.77 -2.86 9.53
C LEU A 172 -24.07 -3.34 8.92
N ASN A 173 -24.69 -4.34 9.54
CA ASN A 173 -26.03 -4.77 9.20
C ASN A 173 -27.01 -4.07 10.16
N LEU A 174 -27.55 -2.94 9.77
CA LEU A 174 -28.45 -2.11 10.55
C LEU A 174 -29.82 -2.07 9.89
N ASP A 175 -30.82 -2.60 10.57
CA ASP A 175 -32.21 -2.45 10.16
C ASP A 175 -32.73 -1.04 10.49
N ARG A 176 -33.75 -0.61 9.75
CA ARG A 176 -34.44 0.65 10.03
C ARG A 176 -34.95 0.65 11.49
N GLY A 177 -34.65 1.71 12.21
CA GLY A 177 -35.00 1.85 13.62
C GLY A 177 -33.98 1.25 14.59
N SER A 178 -32.88 0.73 14.10
CA SER A 178 -31.77 0.33 14.95
C SER A 178 -31.32 1.47 15.83
N ARG A 179 -30.96 1.16 17.07
CA ARG A 179 -30.27 2.12 17.94
C ARG A 179 -28.88 2.41 17.40
N PRO A 180 -28.37 3.64 17.57
CA PRO A 180 -27.01 3.95 17.19
C PRO A 180 -26.00 2.99 17.83
N ARG A 181 -25.17 2.35 17.00
CA ARG A 181 -24.09 1.45 17.41
C ARG A 181 -22.75 2.11 17.17
N GLU A 182 -21.79 1.81 18.01
CA GLU A 182 -20.40 2.19 17.80
C GLU A 182 -19.74 1.15 16.91
N SER A 183 -19.05 1.60 15.88
CA SER A 183 -18.18 0.84 15.00
C SER A 183 -16.82 1.52 14.93
N VAL A 184 -15.81 0.80 14.48
CA VAL A 184 -14.45 1.32 14.33
C VAL A 184 -14.07 1.27 12.85
N VAL A 185 -13.60 2.40 12.34
CA VAL A 185 -12.94 2.49 11.04
C VAL A 185 -11.45 2.69 11.30
N ARG A 186 -10.65 1.77 10.81
CA ARG A 186 -9.20 1.86 10.87
C ARG A 186 -8.71 2.54 9.61
N PHE A 187 -7.84 3.52 9.77
CA PHE A 187 -7.10 4.18 8.71
C PHE A 187 -5.64 3.83 8.79
N ASP A 188 -5.03 3.51 7.64
CA ASP A 188 -3.59 3.34 7.48
C ASP A 188 -3.07 4.46 6.58
N TRP A 189 -1.89 5.01 6.90
CA TRP A 189 -1.35 6.18 6.21
C TRP A 189 0.12 6.01 5.85
N GLN A 190 0.57 6.76 4.84
CA GLN A 190 1.93 6.73 4.34
C GLN A 190 2.73 7.97 4.77
N VAL A 191 4.05 7.84 4.80
CA VAL A 191 4.96 8.93 5.14
C VAL A 191 4.78 10.09 4.15
N ASN A 192 4.76 11.32 4.65
CA ASN A 192 4.81 12.51 3.82
C ASN A 192 6.27 12.96 3.67
N SER A 193 6.90 12.60 2.57
CA SER A 193 8.28 13.02 2.27
C SER A 193 8.38 14.41 1.63
N ARG A 194 7.24 15.05 1.33
CA ARG A 194 7.19 16.43 0.82
C ARG A 194 7.19 17.42 1.98
N ASP A 195 7.71 18.61 1.75
CA ASP A 195 7.70 19.71 2.71
C ASP A 195 6.34 20.43 2.82
N ILE A 196 5.35 19.94 2.11
CA ILE A 196 3.99 20.48 2.07
C ILE A 196 3.05 19.59 2.88
N GLU A 197 2.24 20.22 3.72
CA GLU A 197 1.13 19.57 4.41
C GLU A 197 0.13 18.98 3.41
N ARG A 198 -0.42 17.82 3.71
CA ARG A 198 -1.50 17.23 2.91
C ARG A 198 -2.74 16.99 3.77
N ILE A 199 -3.90 17.20 3.16
CA ILE A 199 -5.19 17.21 3.83
C ILE A 199 -6.12 16.24 3.09
N ALA A 200 -6.88 15.47 3.86
CA ALA A 200 -7.98 14.66 3.37
C ALA A 200 -9.25 14.97 4.17
N ASP A 201 -10.26 15.49 3.50
CA ASP A 201 -11.60 15.66 4.06
C ASP A 201 -12.41 14.40 3.74
N VAL A 202 -12.39 13.43 4.66
CA VAL A 202 -13.02 12.13 4.51
C VAL A 202 -14.51 12.23 4.79
N VAL A 203 -15.33 11.73 3.88
CA VAL A 203 -16.78 11.73 4.00
C VAL A 203 -17.27 10.34 4.40
N PHE A 204 -18.14 10.29 5.40
CA PHE A 204 -18.87 9.09 5.80
C PHE A 204 -20.28 9.18 5.19
N GLN A 205 -20.49 8.58 4.05
CA GLN A 205 -21.73 8.71 3.30
C GLN A 205 -22.71 7.60 3.65
N PRO A 206 -23.94 7.91 4.11
CA PRO A 206 -24.97 6.90 4.29
C PRO A 206 -25.24 6.15 2.98
N LYS A 207 -25.35 4.81 3.04
CA LYS A 207 -25.70 3.99 1.87
C LYS A 207 -27.12 4.24 1.38
N GLU A 208 -28.02 4.59 2.30
CA GLU A 208 -29.39 4.96 1.97
C GLU A 208 -29.51 6.48 1.83
N ASN A 209 -30.35 6.92 0.90
CA ASN A 209 -30.68 8.34 0.76
C ASN A 209 -31.65 8.77 1.85
N VAL A 210 -31.13 9.09 3.02
CA VAL A 210 -31.89 9.48 4.21
C VAL A 210 -31.53 10.91 4.63
N GLN A 211 -32.52 11.60 5.20
CA GLN A 211 -32.25 12.89 5.81
C GLN A 211 -31.59 12.67 7.18
N MET A 212 -30.41 13.24 7.34
CA MET A 212 -29.62 13.13 8.56
C MET A 212 -29.83 14.34 9.46
N SER A 213 -30.09 14.11 10.73
CA SER A 213 -30.07 15.17 11.75
C SER A 213 -28.68 15.55 12.22
N LYS A 214 -27.76 14.56 12.20
CA LYS A 214 -26.34 14.71 12.56
C LYS A 214 -25.50 13.89 11.59
N HIS A 215 -24.57 14.56 10.94
CA HIS A 215 -23.67 13.96 9.97
C HIS A 215 -22.29 14.61 10.07
N ASP A 216 -21.31 13.86 10.56
CA ASP A 216 -19.95 14.32 10.72
C ASP A 216 -19.07 13.78 9.58
N GLY A 217 -18.06 14.55 9.22
CA GLY A 217 -16.93 14.13 8.39
C GLY A 217 -15.64 14.15 9.21
N LEU A 218 -14.58 13.56 8.69
CA LEU A 218 -13.27 13.53 9.32
C LEU A 218 -12.26 14.32 8.49
N LYS A 219 -11.65 15.32 9.09
CA LYS A 219 -10.52 16.03 8.50
C LYS A 219 -9.21 15.39 8.98
N VAL A 220 -8.46 14.79 8.07
CA VAL A 220 -7.11 14.26 8.32
C VAL A 220 -6.09 15.27 7.80
N VAL A 221 -5.17 15.70 8.65
CA VAL A 221 -4.11 16.65 8.32
C VAL A 221 -2.79 15.98 8.64
N GLN A 222 -1.93 15.83 7.62
CA GLN A 222 -0.59 15.31 7.81
C GLN A 222 0.45 16.39 7.56
N LYS A 223 1.36 16.58 8.52
CA LYS A 223 2.44 17.56 8.42
C LYS A 223 3.34 17.29 7.22
N GLY A 224 3.94 18.34 6.68
CA GLY A 224 5.03 18.23 5.71
C GLY A 224 6.34 17.85 6.41
N SER A 225 7.22 17.20 5.66
CA SER A 225 8.58 16.88 6.07
C SER A 225 9.48 18.13 6.05
N VAL A 226 10.74 17.97 6.40
CA VAL A 226 11.72 19.05 6.35
C VAL A 226 11.99 19.45 4.90
N SER A 227 12.06 20.74 4.63
CA SER A 227 12.43 21.26 3.30
C SER A 227 13.86 20.85 2.94
N ILE A 228 14.04 20.30 1.72
CA ILE A 228 15.33 19.79 1.23
C ILE A 228 16.00 20.85 0.33
N PRO A 229 17.12 21.44 0.74
CA PRO A 229 17.83 22.43 -0.06
C PRO A 229 18.50 21.77 -1.28
N GLU A 230 17.97 22.06 -2.47
CA GLU A 230 18.43 21.48 -3.72
C GLU A 230 19.90 21.83 -4.01
N GLY A 231 20.63 20.87 -4.58
CA GLY A 231 21.99 21.09 -5.05
C GLY A 231 23.05 21.19 -3.95
N THR A 232 22.73 20.86 -2.70
CA THR A 232 23.66 20.99 -1.56
C THR A 232 23.98 19.64 -0.91
N VAL A 233 25.11 19.56 -0.19
CA VAL A 233 25.48 18.38 0.61
C VAL A 233 24.46 18.11 1.70
N ALA A 234 23.95 19.15 2.35
CA ALA A 234 22.89 19.02 3.34
C ALA A 234 21.59 18.51 2.73
N GLY A 235 21.27 18.97 1.52
CA GLY A 235 20.11 18.49 0.77
C GLY A 235 20.22 17.01 0.41
N ASP A 236 21.38 16.54 -0.03
CA ASP A 236 21.59 15.11 -0.31
C ASP A 236 21.39 14.25 0.95
N SER A 237 21.93 14.70 2.09
CA SER A 237 21.76 14.02 3.37
C SER A 237 20.28 13.93 3.77
N LEU A 238 19.56 15.04 3.71
CA LEU A 238 18.12 15.08 4.01
C LEU A 238 17.31 14.25 3.01
N ALA A 239 17.70 14.24 1.73
CA ALA A 239 17.05 13.42 0.71
C ALA A 239 17.18 11.92 1.02
N ILE A 240 18.39 11.46 1.36
CA ILE A 240 18.62 10.05 1.74
C ILE A 240 17.79 9.67 2.95
N LEU A 241 17.79 10.50 4.00
CA LEU A 241 17.00 10.25 5.21
C LEU A 241 15.50 10.20 4.89
N SER A 242 15.01 11.13 4.07
CA SER A 242 13.59 11.17 3.67
C SER A 242 13.20 9.95 2.84
N VAL A 243 14.02 9.56 1.85
CA VAL A 243 13.79 8.34 1.06
C VAL A 243 13.81 7.10 1.95
N SER A 244 14.81 6.97 2.83
CA SER A 244 14.93 5.86 3.76
C SER A 244 13.71 5.72 4.67
N ARG A 245 13.24 6.82 5.23
CA ARG A 245 12.03 6.87 6.05
C ARG A 245 10.79 6.47 5.26
N ALA A 246 10.62 7.03 4.07
CA ALA A 246 9.48 6.71 3.20
C ALA A 246 9.44 5.22 2.85
N LEU A 247 10.60 4.61 2.59
CA LEU A 247 10.72 3.18 2.31
C LEU A 247 10.56 2.30 3.56
N GLY A 248 10.53 2.88 4.77
CA GLY A 248 10.48 2.13 6.01
C GLY A 248 11.75 1.34 6.29
N MET A 249 12.90 1.86 5.85
CA MET A 249 14.20 1.28 6.16
C MET A 249 14.53 1.47 7.64
N PHE A 250 15.10 0.47 8.24
CA PHE A 250 15.63 0.61 9.59
C PHE A 250 16.99 1.32 9.55
N THR A 251 17.04 2.49 10.07
CA THR A 251 18.08 3.27 10.82
C THR A 251 19.54 3.30 10.37
N GLU A 252 19.97 2.73 9.24
CA GLU A 252 21.38 2.80 8.84
C GLU A 252 21.89 4.23 8.57
N PHE A 253 20.96 5.15 8.29
CA PHE A 253 21.27 6.57 8.04
C PHE A 253 20.87 7.49 9.20
N GLU A 254 20.34 6.99 10.29
CA GLU A 254 19.87 7.81 11.44
C GLU A 254 20.97 8.12 12.45
N SER A 255 22.20 7.75 12.19
CA SER A 255 23.28 8.08 13.10
C SER A 255 23.58 9.58 13.03
N ASN A 256 23.99 10.18 14.16
CA ASN A 256 24.57 11.53 14.20
C ASN A 256 25.90 11.62 13.46
N GLU A 257 26.25 10.60 12.69
CA GLU A 257 27.45 10.51 11.90
C GLU A 257 27.32 11.29 10.60
N LYS A 258 28.44 11.83 10.14
CA LYS A 258 28.48 12.51 8.85
C LYS A 258 28.20 11.51 7.72
N MET A 259 27.55 11.97 6.67
CA MET A 259 27.17 11.19 5.49
C MET A 259 28.37 10.41 4.87
N GLU A 260 29.59 10.91 5.00
CA GLU A 260 30.82 10.26 4.53
C GLU A 260 31.12 8.90 5.20
N TYR A 261 30.52 8.64 6.37
CA TYR A 261 30.65 7.39 7.12
C TYR A 261 29.48 6.43 6.92
N TRP A 262 28.46 6.81 6.17
CA TRP A 262 27.34 5.93 5.87
C TRP A 262 27.77 4.80 4.93
N ALA A 263 27.60 3.55 5.35
CA ALA A 263 28.15 2.38 4.67
C ALA A 263 27.72 2.25 3.20
N ASN A 264 26.51 2.67 2.89
CA ASN A 264 25.90 2.53 1.55
C ASN A 264 25.88 3.83 0.75
N VAL A 265 26.76 4.77 1.08
CA VAL A 265 26.92 6.06 0.40
C VAL A 265 28.36 6.27 -0.01
N LYS A 266 28.57 6.75 -1.25
CA LYS A 266 29.87 7.22 -1.71
C LYS A 266 29.71 8.64 -2.22
N LEU A 267 30.61 9.51 -1.79
CA LEU A 267 30.60 10.94 -2.15
C LEU A 267 31.60 11.23 -3.27
N TRP A 268 31.31 12.29 -3.99
CA TRP A 268 32.31 12.90 -4.87
C TRP A 268 33.48 13.43 -4.04
N LYS A 269 34.69 13.05 -4.43
CA LYS A 269 35.92 13.45 -3.72
C LYS A 269 36.46 14.80 -4.21
N GLU A 270 36.13 15.16 -5.45
CA GLU A 270 36.66 16.35 -6.13
C GLU A 270 35.64 16.90 -7.15
N GLY A 271 35.97 18.04 -7.78
CA GLY A 271 35.11 18.71 -8.77
C GLY A 271 33.97 19.53 -8.15
N GLU A 272 33.04 19.97 -8.99
CA GLU A 272 31.90 20.82 -8.59
C GLU A 272 30.98 20.12 -7.59
N ASN A 273 30.85 18.81 -7.70
CA ASN A 273 29.99 18.00 -6.85
C ASN A 273 30.69 17.48 -5.58
N LYS A 274 31.88 18.00 -5.23
CA LYS A 274 32.62 17.54 -4.05
C LYS A 274 31.76 17.52 -2.79
N GLY A 275 31.72 16.37 -2.12
CA GLY A 275 30.92 16.14 -0.93
C GLY A 275 29.45 15.76 -1.20
N ARG A 276 28.95 15.93 -2.44
CA ARG A 276 27.64 15.46 -2.88
C ARG A 276 27.62 13.94 -3.07
N VAL A 277 26.45 13.35 -3.04
CA VAL A 277 26.27 11.92 -3.25
C VAL A 277 26.57 11.55 -4.70
N ARG A 278 27.48 10.57 -4.88
CA ARG A 278 27.78 9.94 -6.16
C ARG A 278 27.10 8.58 -6.31
N TYR A 279 27.05 7.82 -5.20
CA TYR A 279 26.42 6.50 -5.11
C TYR A 279 25.61 6.41 -3.84
N VAL A 280 24.44 5.80 -3.92
CA VAL A 280 23.64 5.42 -2.75
C VAL A 280 22.90 4.12 -3.01
N GLN A 281 22.79 3.30 -1.96
CA GLN A 281 22.02 2.07 -1.98
C GLN A 281 20.95 2.08 -0.89
N PHE A 282 19.70 1.85 -1.31
CA PHE A 282 18.55 1.60 -0.44
C PHE A 282 18.18 0.12 -0.55
N PHE A 283 18.17 -0.61 0.56
CA PHE A 283 17.93 -2.05 0.54
C PHE A 283 17.19 -2.54 1.79
N MET A 284 16.67 -3.77 1.73
CA MET A 284 15.98 -4.44 2.84
C MET A 284 14.81 -3.62 3.44
N PHE A 285 13.99 -3.03 2.57
CA PHE A 285 12.83 -2.23 2.97
C PHE A 285 11.52 -2.87 2.49
N LYS A 286 10.43 -2.39 3.06
CA LYS A 286 9.05 -2.76 2.69
C LYS A 286 8.37 -1.52 2.17
N THR A 287 8.26 -1.39 0.86
CA THR A 287 7.47 -0.33 0.28
C THR A 287 6.27 -0.87 -0.46
N VAL A 288 5.29 -0.02 -0.64
CA VAL A 288 4.07 -0.26 -1.41
C VAL A 288 3.71 0.93 -2.30
N GLU A 289 4.62 1.89 -2.42
CA GLU A 289 4.44 3.15 -3.13
C GLU A 289 5.45 3.29 -4.27
N GLU A 290 5.21 4.26 -5.14
CA GLU A 290 6.20 4.74 -6.10
C GLU A 290 7.51 5.15 -5.40
N ILE A 291 8.58 5.27 -6.16
CA ILE A 291 9.86 5.71 -5.62
C ILE A 291 9.69 7.07 -4.93
N PRO A 292 10.14 7.22 -3.67
CA PRO A 292 9.81 8.39 -2.86
C PRO A 292 10.24 9.72 -3.48
N TYR A 293 9.40 10.74 -3.31
CA TYR A 293 9.59 12.10 -3.82
C TYR A 293 11.00 12.66 -3.61
N ALA A 294 11.58 12.45 -2.43
CA ALA A 294 12.87 13.03 -2.09
C ALA A 294 14.04 12.52 -2.93
N ILE A 295 13.88 11.41 -3.67
CA ILE A 295 14.93 10.86 -4.55
C ILE A 295 15.40 11.92 -5.58
N GLN A 296 14.50 12.78 -6.07
CA GLN A 296 14.79 13.79 -7.09
C GLN A 296 15.86 14.79 -6.70
N TYR A 297 16.15 14.95 -5.42
CA TYR A 297 17.16 15.89 -4.92
C TYR A 297 18.59 15.34 -5.01
N LEU A 298 18.77 14.06 -5.28
CA LEU A 298 20.09 13.43 -5.44
C LEU A 298 20.69 13.70 -6.84
N THR A 299 20.61 14.96 -7.28
CA THR A 299 20.91 15.38 -8.66
C THR A 299 22.35 15.16 -9.10
N ALA A 300 23.29 15.00 -8.16
CA ALA A 300 24.70 14.71 -8.45
C ALA A 300 25.02 13.20 -8.52
N ALA A 301 24.04 12.34 -8.27
CA ALA A 301 24.26 10.89 -8.25
C ALA A 301 24.52 10.35 -9.66
N GLU A 302 25.55 9.50 -9.77
CA GLU A 302 25.82 8.69 -10.96
C GLU A 302 25.25 7.29 -10.85
N GLU A 303 25.12 6.76 -9.63
CA GLU A 303 24.63 5.41 -9.39
C GLU A 303 23.66 5.36 -8.21
N ILE A 304 22.50 4.78 -8.45
CA ILE A 304 21.49 4.52 -7.42
C ILE A 304 21.06 3.06 -7.49
N VAL A 305 21.05 2.42 -6.33
CA VAL A 305 20.54 1.05 -6.15
C VAL A 305 19.37 1.09 -5.18
N ILE A 306 18.21 0.61 -5.64
CA ILE A 306 17.00 0.45 -4.86
C ILE A 306 16.62 -1.02 -4.93
N TYR A 307 16.81 -1.76 -3.83
CA TYR A 307 16.56 -3.20 -3.82
C TYR A 307 15.74 -3.60 -2.59
N SER A 308 14.50 -3.97 -2.83
CA SER A 308 13.57 -4.31 -1.76
C SER A 308 13.69 -5.79 -1.31
N ASN A 309 12.93 -6.15 -0.29
CA ASN A 309 12.84 -7.54 0.15
C ASN A 309 11.73 -8.25 -0.64
N ALA A 310 12.09 -9.31 -1.37
CA ALA A 310 11.28 -10.05 -2.33
C ALA A 310 9.91 -10.60 -1.84
N ASN A 311 9.56 -10.46 -0.58
CA ASN A 311 8.36 -11.07 -0.01
C ASN A 311 7.11 -10.18 0.03
N HIS A 312 7.11 -9.01 -0.65
CA HIS A 312 6.05 -8.01 -0.44
C HIS A 312 5.38 -7.47 -1.71
N PHE A 313 5.42 -8.18 -2.83
CA PHE A 313 5.11 -7.63 -4.14
C PHE A 313 3.76 -8.06 -4.68
N LEU A 314 2.72 -7.42 -4.25
CA LEU A 314 1.36 -7.70 -4.71
C LEU A 314 0.66 -6.48 -5.32
N ARG A 315 1.43 -5.48 -5.78
CA ARG A 315 0.81 -4.25 -6.31
C ARG A 315 1.38 -3.90 -7.68
N SER A 316 0.49 -3.38 -8.53
CA SER A 316 0.88 -2.71 -9.75
C SER A 316 1.52 -1.37 -9.39
N LEU A 317 2.81 -1.21 -9.68
CA LEU A 317 3.59 -0.02 -9.36
C LEU A 317 4.32 0.51 -10.57
N SER A 318 4.28 1.83 -10.71
CA SER A 318 5.16 2.60 -11.59
C SER A 318 6.41 3.05 -10.84
N THR A 319 7.48 3.42 -11.58
CA THR A 319 8.64 4.10 -10.99
C THR A 319 8.30 5.48 -10.43
N GLY A 320 7.18 6.07 -10.88
CA GLY A 320 6.86 7.46 -10.62
C GLY A 320 7.75 8.45 -11.38
N GLU A 321 7.41 9.74 -11.27
CA GLU A 321 8.10 10.80 -12.02
C GLU A 321 9.44 11.25 -11.39
N HIS A 322 9.61 11.06 -10.08
CA HIS A 322 10.68 11.73 -9.32
C HIS A 322 12.07 11.21 -9.67
N ILE A 323 12.23 9.90 -9.88
CA ILE A 323 13.50 9.30 -10.30
C ILE A 323 13.90 9.78 -11.70
N THR A 324 12.95 10.15 -12.55
CA THR A 324 13.19 10.57 -13.94
C THR A 324 13.87 11.94 -14.05
N LYS A 325 13.94 12.69 -12.96
CA LYS A 325 14.63 14.00 -12.88
C LYS A 325 16.14 13.88 -12.69
N LEU A 326 16.63 12.67 -12.41
CA LEU A 326 18.05 12.41 -12.15
C LEU A 326 18.83 12.16 -13.43
N THR A 327 18.89 13.14 -14.31
CA THR A 327 19.47 13.02 -15.66
C THR A 327 20.98 12.73 -15.70
N ASN A 328 21.68 12.84 -14.56
CA ASN A 328 23.11 12.50 -14.43
C ASN A 328 23.35 11.01 -14.14
N LEU A 329 22.29 10.22 -13.90
CA LEU A 329 22.44 8.80 -13.64
C LEU A 329 23.04 8.07 -14.83
N LYS A 330 24.06 7.27 -14.54
CA LYS A 330 24.69 6.31 -15.44
C LYS A 330 24.31 4.87 -15.10
N ARG A 331 24.06 4.60 -13.83
CA ARG A 331 23.76 3.26 -13.35
C ARG A 331 22.55 3.29 -12.44
N LEU A 332 21.54 2.52 -12.80
CA LEU A 332 20.31 2.42 -12.02
C LEU A 332 19.92 0.96 -11.83
N THR A 333 19.75 0.57 -10.58
CA THR A 333 19.14 -0.70 -10.20
C THR A 333 17.86 -0.42 -9.44
N ILE A 334 16.73 -0.96 -9.91
CA ILE A 334 15.48 -1.00 -9.18
C ILE A 334 15.03 -2.46 -9.17
N GLY A 335 15.48 -3.18 -8.17
CA GLY A 335 15.26 -4.62 -8.07
C GLY A 335 14.26 -4.99 -6.99
N ALA A 336 13.49 -6.05 -7.25
CA ALA A 336 12.51 -6.59 -6.32
C ALA A 336 11.59 -5.52 -5.70
N TYR A 337 11.21 -4.50 -6.49
CA TYR A 337 10.40 -3.37 -6.05
C TYR A 337 8.89 -3.56 -6.29
N GLY A 338 8.54 -4.52 -7.15
CA GLY A 338 7.15 -4.76 -7.54
C GLY A 338 6.68 -3.92 -8.75
N LEU A 339 7.60 -3.38 -9.54
CA LEU A 339 7.28 -2.58 -10.72
C LEU A 339 6.57 -3.43 -11.77
N THR A 340 5.51 -2.87 -12.33
CA THR A 340 4.81 -3.40 -13.52
C THR A 340 5.01 -2.51 -14.73
N GLU A 341 5.41 -1.25 -14.52
CA GLU A 341 5.63 -0.28 -15.60
C GLU A 341 6.71 0.74 -15.24
N LEU A 342 7.24 1.40 -16.25
CA LEU A 342 8.11 2.55 -16.11
C LEU A 342 7.32 3.83 -16.42
N HIS A 343 7.53 4.89 -15.64
CA HIS A 343 6.91 6.19 -15.93
C HIS A 343 7.33 6.67 -17.34
N PRO A 344 6.44 7.30 -18.14
CA PRO A 344 6.78 7.77 -19.49
C PRO A 344 8.03 8.66 -19.54
N ASP A 345 8.23 9.52 -18.55
CA ASP A 345 9.39 10.40 -18.47
C ASP A 345 10.71 9.67 -18.12
N PHE A 346 10.67 8.36 -17.88
CA PHE A 346 11.88 7.56 -17.68
C PHE A 346 12.87 7.69 -18.85
N VAL A 347 12.35 8.02 -20.04
CA VAL A 347 13.15 8.34 -21.25
C VAL A 347 14.07 9.55 -21.09
N ASN A 348 13.90 10.38 -20.03
CA ASN A 348 14.78 11.50 -19.72
C ASN A 348 16.17 11.06 -19.20
N LEU A 349 16.30 9.81 -18.76
CA LEU A 349 17.55 9.25 -18.24
C LEU A 349 18.50 8.85 -19.37
N LYS A 350 18.81 9.79 -20.26
CA LYS A 350 19.61 9.58 -21.48
C LYS A 350 21.05 9.12 -21.23
N ASN A 351 21.58 9.40 -20.01
CA ASN A 351 22.95 9.07 -19.65
C ASN A 351 23.09 7.66 -19.04
N LEU A 352 22.01 6.91 -18.95
CA LEU A 352 22.08 5.53 -18.44
C LEU A 352 22.96 4.66 -19.33
N GLU A 353 23.96 4.05 -18.70
CA GLU A 353 24.89 3.06 -19.23
C GLU A 353 24.49 1.64 -18.76
N TYR A 354 23.90 1.53 -17.57
CA TYR A 354 23.49 0.29 -16.94
C TYR A 354 22.10 0.44 -16.33
N LEU A 355 21.19 -0.48 -16.67
CA LEU A 355 19.84 -0.55 -16.11
C LEU A 355 19.54 -1.99 -15.67
N ASP A 356 19.24 -2.16 -14.37
CA ASP A 356 18.80 -3.42 -13.81
C ASP A 356 17.39 -3.27 -13.20
N LEU A 357 16.45 -4.00 -13.77
CA LEU A 357 15.04 -4.07 -13.37
C LEU A 357 14.65 -5.47 -12.90
N SER A 358 15.61 -6.24 -12.40
CA SER A 358 15.41 -7.64 -12.01
C SER A 358 14.44 -7.81 -10.85
N SER A 359 13.78 -8.96 -10.84
CA SER A 359 12.87 -9.39 -9.76
C SER A 359 11.64 -8.48 -9.57
N ASN A 360 11.23 -7.75 -10.61
CA ASN A 360 10.01 -6.96 -10.64
C ASN A 360 8.82 -7.75 -11.22
N CYS A 361 7.70 -7.11 -11.43
CA CYS A 361 6.44 -7.73 -11.86
C CYS A 361 6.06 -7.40 -13.30
N PHE A 362 7.02 -7.06 -14.14
CA PHE A 362 6.76 -6.78 -15.56
C PHE A 362 6.14 -7.99 -16.26
N GLN A 363 5.09 -7.75 -17.04
CA GLN A 363 4.47 -8.76 -17.90
C GLN A 363 4.99 -8.70 -19.32
N GLU A 364 5.62 -7.60 -19.68
CA GLU A 364 6.28 -7.38 -20.98
C GLU A 364 7.53 -6.53 -20.80
N ILE A 365 8.42 -6.57 -21.79
CA ILE A 365 9.56 -5.66 -21.87
C ILE A 365 9.01 -4.27 -22.20
N PRO A 366 9.19 -3.25 -21.32
CA PRO A 366 8.61 -1.93 -21.54
C PRO A 366 8.93 -1.36 -22.93
N GLU A 367 7.91 -0.85 -23.63
CA GLU A 367 8.06 -0.36 -25.01
C GLU A 367 9.02 0.84 -25.11
N ILE A 368 9.16 1.61 -24.04
CA ILE A 368 10.07 2.76 -23.99
C ILE A 368 11.56 2.36 -23.98
N LEU A 369 11.88 1.09 -23.71
CA LEU A 369 13.26 0.59 -23.75
C LEU A 369 13.70 0.40 -25.21
N THR A 370 14.25 1.45 -25.78
CA THR A 370 14.76 1.49 -27.16
C THR A 370 16.11 2.21 -27.22
N PRO A 371 16.95 1.93 -28.23
CA PRO A 371 18.23 2.62 -28.40
C PRO A 371 18.09 4.14 -28.59
N GLU A 372 16.98 4.61 -29.18
CA GLU A 372 16.69 6.03 -29.34
C GLU A 372 16.42 6.71 -28.01
N ASN A 373 15.74 6.03 -27.12
CA ASN A 373 15.44 6.54 -25.78
C ASN A 373 16.64 6.46 -24.84
N PHE A 374 17.48 5.41 -24.98
CA PHE A 374 18.64 5.18 -24.11
C PHE A 374 19.92 4.97 -24.94
N PRO A 375 20.44 6.02 -25.59
CA PRO A 375 21.54 5.90 -26.57
C PRO A 375 22.85 5.43 -25.94
N ASN A 376 23.04 5.62 -24.64
CA ASN A 376 24.24 5.24 -23.92
C ASN A 376 24.13 3.90 -23.19
N LEU A 377 22.98 3.22 -23.26
CA LEU A 377 22.78 1.99 -22.51
C LEU A 377 23.59 0.83 -23.12
N HIS A 378 24.51 0.29 -22.33
CA HIS A 378 25.34 -0.86 -22.66
C HIS A 378 24.89 -2.14 -21.97
N SER A 379 24.23 -2.03 -20.82
CA SER A 379 23.78 -3.19 -20.04
C SER A 379 22.32 -3.07 -19.66
N LEU A 380 21.51 -4.03 -20.11
CA LEU A 380 20.10 -4.18 -19.74
C LEU A 380 19.90 -5.53 -19.03
N VAL A 381 19.41 -5.46 -17.80
CA VAL A 381 19.16 -6.65 -16.96
C VAL A 381 17.70 -6.62 -16.52
N MET A 382 16.95 -7.65 -16.88
CA MET A 382 15.55 -7.87 -16.47
C MET A 382 15.34 -9.35 -16.12
N ASN A 383 16.12 -9.85 -15.17
CA ASN A 383 16.01 -11.24 -14.74
C ASN A 383 14.86 -11.44 -13.76
N ALA A 384 14.32 -12.64 -13.73
CA ALA A 384 13.39 -13.09 -12.70
C ALA A 384 12.20 -12.16 -12.51
N SER A 385 11.61 -11.68 -13.61
CA SER A 385 10.30 -11.01 -13.55
C SER A 385 9.32 -11.98 -12.93
N GLN A 386 8.94 -11.70 -11.68
CA GLN A 386 8.30 -12.70 -10.84
C GLN A 386 6.84 -12.89 -11.23
N ARG A 387 6.41 -14.15 -11.17
CA ARG A 387 4.99 -14.48 -11.19
C ARG A 387 4.50 -14.55 -9.77
N TYR A 388 3.67 -13.59 -9.38
CA TYR A 388 2.97 -13.65 -8.11
C TYR A 388 1.61 -14.30 -8.32
N THR A 389 1.26 -15.17 -7.39
CA THR A 389 -0.13 -15.57 -7.23
C THR A 389 -0.75 -14.61 -6.23
N VAL A 390 -1.57 -13.72 -6.70
CA VAL A 390 -2.46 -12.94 -5.83
C VAL A 390 -3.61 -13.86 -5.46
N TYR A 391 -3.76 -14.10 -4.17
CA TYR A 391 -4.90 -14.83 -3.64
C TYR A 391 -5.94 -13.82 -3.15
N ASP A 392 -7.03 -13.72 -3.85
CA ASP A 392 -8.19 -12.97 -3.38
C ASP A 392 -9.05 -13.85 -2.47
N LEU A 393 -8.93 -13.61 -1.17
CA LEU A 393 -9.70 -14.33 -0.15
C LEU A 393 -11.21 -14.14 -0.28
N SER A 394 -11.67 -13.05 -0.90
CA SER A 394 -13.09 -12.78 -1.06
C SER A 394 -13.75 -13.63 -2.13
N ASN A 395 -13.01 -14.02 -3.16
CA ASN A 395 -13.51 -14.71 -4.35
C ASN A 395 -12.90 -16.11 -4.54
N ASP A 396 -11.99 -16.53 -3.66
CA ASP A 396 -11.18 -17.76 -3.81
C ASP A 396 -10.48 -17.84 -5.19
N THR A 397 -10.07 -16.69 -5.72
CA THR A 397 -9.40 -16.59 -7.02
C THR A 397 -7.91 -16.41 -6.87
N ARG A 398 -7.16 -16.96 -7.82
CA ARG A 398 -5.70 -16.83 -7.92
C ARG A 398 -5.36 -16.16 -9.24
N GLU A 399 -4.69 -15.03 -9.18
CA GLU A 399 -4.17 -14.35 -10.35
C GLU A 399 -2.64 -14.43 -10.37
N ASN A 400 -2.08 -14.81 -11.53
CA ASN A 400 -0.65 -14.80 -11.75
C ASN A 400 -0.26 -13.51 -12.47
N ILE A 401 0.57 -12.70 -11.84
CA ILE A 401 1.06 -11.42 -12.36
C ILE A 401 2.56 -11.53 -12.65
N GLY A 402 3.02 -10.86 -13.70
CA GLY A 402 4.43 -10.78 -14.07
C GLY A 402 4.96 -11.98 -14.85
N GLY A 403 6.26 -12.05 -15.04
CA GLY A 403 6.95 -13.14 -15.73
C GLY A 403 7.04 -12.96 -17.24
N LEU A 404 7.01 -11.72 -17.76
CA LEU A 404 7.08 -11.38 -19.20
C LEU A 404 6.16 -12.27 -20.06
N ILE A 405 4.98 -12.59 -19.55
CA ILE A 405 4.06 -13.53 -20.20
C ILE A 405 3.43 -12.98 -21.47
N ASP A 406 3.40 -11.67 -21.64
CA ASP A 406 2.87 -11.01 -22.84
C ASP A 406 3.90 -10.96 -23.98
N ASP A 407 5.19 -11.18 -23.66
CA ASP A 407 6.27 -11.32 -24.64
C ASP A 407 6.43 -12.78 -25.14
N ASP A 408 5.35 -13.53 -25.20
CA ASP A 408 5.33 -14.88 -25.79
C ASP A 408 5.68 -14.80 -27.28
N LEU A 409 6.82 -15.39 -27.67
CA LEU A 409 7.33 -15.33 -29.06
C LEU A 409 6.45 -16.05 -30.09
N ARG A 410 5.43 -16.77 -29.63
CA ARG A 410 4.41 -17.36 -30.51
C ARG A 410 3.35 -16.35 -30.95
N THR A 411 3.33 -15.17 -30.35
CA THR A 411 2.47 -14.05 -30.72
C THR A 411 3.22 -13.02 -31.53
N ASP A 412 2.53 -12.31 -32.41
CA ASP A 412 3.13 -11.21 -33.19
C ASP A 412 3.66 -10.10 -32.28
N LYS A 413 2.96 -9.79 -31.18
CA LYS A 413 3.37 -8.78 -30.20
C LYS A 413 4.68 -9.17 -29.53
N GLY A 414 4.74 -10.35 -28.95
CA GLY A 414 5.94 -10.83 -28.24
C GLY A 414 7.14 -10.98 -29.17
N MET A 415 6.92 -11.54 -30.36
CA MET A 415 7.97 -11.66 -31.37
C MET A 415 8.51 -10.28 -31.79
N LYS A 416 7.65 -9.30 -32.02
CA LYS A 416 8.04 -7.92 -32.35
C LYS A 416 8.83 -7.27 -31.23
N SER A 417 8.37 -7.40 -30.00
CA SER A 417 9.03 -6.86 -28.80
C SER A 417 10.44 -7.45 -28.64
N PHE A 418 10.57 -8.76 -28.74
CA PHE A 418 11.84 -9.45 -28.60
C PHE A 418 12.83 -9.08 -29.73
N LYS A 419 12.37 -9.04 -30.98
CA LYS A 419 13.18 -8.61 -32.13
C LYS A 419 13.68 -7.17 -31.97
N ARG A 420 12.88 -6.27 -31.38
CA ARG A 420 13.28 -4.89 -31.08
C ARG A 420 14.52 -4.85 -30.20
N ILE A 421 14.54 -5.64 -29.11
CA ILE A 421 15.70 -5.70 -28.19
C ILE A 421 16.92 -6.34 -28.86
N LEU A 422 16.72 -7.36 -29.68
CA LEU A 422 17.82 -8.03 -30.41
C LEU A 422 18.52 -7.10 -31.42
N LYS A 423 17.85 -6.05 -31.91
CA LYS A 423 18.42 -5.06 -32.84
C LYS A 423 19.21 -3.95 -32.14
N TRP A 424 19.33 -3.97 -30.82
CA TRP A 424 19.99 -2.92 -30.04
C TRP A 424 21.51 -3.03 -30.13
N GLU A 425 22.13 -2.15 -30.93
CA GLU A 425 23.54 -2.25 -31.28
C GLU A 425 24.49 -1.99 -30.11
N ASN A 426 24.13 -1.07 -29.20
CA ASN A 426 25.02 -0.66 -28.12
C ASN A 426 25.10 -1.64 -26.93
N LEU A 427 24.17 -2.59 -26.84
CA LEU A 427 24.20 -3.54 -25.73
C LEU A 427 25.40 -4.48 -25.80
N ASP A 428 26.23 -4.46 -24.75
CA ASP A 428 27.25 -5.47 -24.49
C ASP A 428 26.75 -6.58 -23.55
N THR A 429 25.70 -6.26 -22.78
CA THR A 429 25.08 -7.18 -21.82
C THR A 429 23.57 -7.12 -21.93
N LEU A 430 22.94 -8.26 -22.24
CA LEU A 430 21.50 -8.46 -22.17
C LEU A 430 21.19 -9.69 -21.33
N ARG A 431 20.42 -9.49 -20.24
CA ARG A 431 20.00 -10.57 -19.34
C ARG A 431 18.48 -10.59 -19.22
N LEU A 432 17.87 -11.71 -19.65
CA LEU A 432 16.45 -11.98 -19.60
C LEU A 432 16.16 -13.38 -19.02
N SER A 433 16.96 -13.81 -18.06
CA SER A 433 16.84 -15.14 -17.46
C SER A 433 15.65 -15.22 -16.50
N VAL A 434 15.06 -16.41 -16.37
CA VAL A 434 14.00 -16.71 -15.39
C VAL A 434 12.73 -15.85 -15.60
N ASN A 435 12.34 -15.61 -16.86
CA ASN A 435 11.23 -14.73 -17.19
C ASN A 435 10.00 -15.44 -17.78
N TYR A 436 10.01 -16.77 -17.84
CA TYR A 436 8.94 -17.57 -18.46
C TYR A 436 8.69 -17.27 -19.94
N LEU A 437 9.64 -16.62 -20.63
CA LEU A 437 9.63 -16.44 -22.08
C LEU A 437 9.52 -17.78 -22.77
N GLN A 438 8.72 -17.86 -23.83
CA GLN A 438 8.49 -19.11 -24.53
C GLN A 438 8.30 -18.91 -26.03
N GLY A 439 8.38 -20.00 -26.78
CA GLY A 439 8.38 -20.00 -28.23
C GLY A 439 9.76 -20.23 -28.83
N GLU A 440 9.90 -20.05 -30.11
CA GLU A 440 11.16 -20.23 -30.84
C GLU A 440 11.86 -18.89 -31.01
N LEU A 441 13.19 -18.89 -30.83
CA LEU A 441 13.99 -17.70 -31.06
C LEU A 441 13.99 -17.32 -32.55
N PRO A 442 13.88 -16.01 -32.89
CA PRO A 442 13.89 -15.57 -34.27
C PRO A 442 15.25 -15.80 -34.95
N ASP A 443 15.25 -16.20 -36.22
CA ASP A 443 16.47 -16.39 -37.01
C ASP A 443 17.14 -15.06 -37.40
N MET A 444 16.41 -13.96 -37.37
CA MET A 444 16.83 -12.60 -37.69
C MET A 444 17.36 -12.38 -39.13
N MET A 445 17.34 -13.38 -40.00
CA MET A 445 17.91 -13.30 -41.34
C MET A 445 17.20 -12.29 -42.25
N ASN A 446 15.90 -12.11 -42.06
CA ASN A 446 15.06 -11.27 -42.91
C ASN A 446 14.73 -9.91 -42.28
N GLU A 447 15.48 -9.50 -41.26
CA GLU A 447 15.21 -8.27 -40.51
C GLU A 447 15.94 -7.03 -41.04
N GLY A 448 16.61 -7.15 -42.18
CA GLY A 448 17.35 -6.04 -42.82
C GLY A 448 18.61 -5.61 -42.05
N LEU A 449 19.11 -6.45 -41.16
CA LEU A 449 20.34 -6.19 -40.42
C LEU A 449 21.56 -6.35 -41.35
N PRO A 450 22.62 -5.53 -41.18
CA PRO A 450 23.89 -5.74 -41.84
C PRO A 450 24.50 -7.08 -41.44
N THR A 451 25.37 -7.63 -42.26
CA THR A 451 26.13 -8.83 -41.96
C THR A 451 27.56 -8.48 -41.55
N TRP A 452 28.24 -9.42 -40.88
CA TRP A 452 29.63 -9.26 -40.51
C TRP A 452 30.55 -9.20 -41.75
N THR A 453 31.60 -8.39 -41.64
CA THR A 453 32.65 -8.30 -42.66
C THR A 453 33.95 -8.89 -42.14
N PHE A 454 34.85 -9.26 -43.07
CA PHE A 454 36.18 -9.76 -42.71
C PHE A 454 36.97 -8.72 -41.89
N GLU A 455 36.95 -7.46 -42.29
CA GLU A 455 37.67 -6.38 -41.62
C GLU A 455 37.24 -6.19 -40.16
N GLU A 456 35.96 -6.38 -39.85
CA GLU A 456 35.43 -6.27 -38.49
C GLU A 456 35.84 -7.45 -37.58
N LEU A 457 36.09 -8.60 -38.20
CA LEU A 457 36.34 -9.84 -37.45
C LEU A 457 37.79 -10.36 -37.53
N LYS A 458 38.64 -9.80 -38.40
CA LYS A 458 39.99 -10.29 -38.68
C LYS A 458 40.82 -10.57 -37.41
N ASP A 459 40.68 -9.71 -36.38
CA ASP A 459 41.40 -9.90 -35.11
C ASP A 459 40.77 -10.97 -34.20
N SER A 460 39.57 -11.41 -34.51
CA SER A 460 38.81 -12.43 -33.76
C SER A 460 38.86 -13.80 -34.46
N LEU A 461 39.35 -13.87 -35.68
CA LEU A 461 39.45 -15.09 -36.47
C LEU A 461 40.81 -15.77 -36.33
N ALA A 462 40.89 -17.01 -36.83
CA ALA A 462 42.16 -17.75 -36.89
C ALA A 462 43.18 -17.01 -37.76
N THR A 463 44.45 -17.10 -37.40
CA THR A 463 45.53 -16.43 -38.09
C THR A 463 45.68 -16.99 -39.53
N GLY A 464 45.93 -16.11 -40.48
CA GLY A 464 46.20 -16.47 -41.87
C GLY A 464 44.99 -16.50 -42.81
N LEU A 465 43.80 -16.17 -42.31
CA LEU A 465 42.61 -15.97 -43.15
C LEU A 465 42.69 -14.63 -43.88
N THR A 466 42.27 -14.61 -45.14
CA THR A 466 42.19 -13.41 -46.01
C THR A 466 40.75 -13.02 -46.35
N GLU A 467 39.80 -13.87 -46.03
CA GLU A 467 38.38 -13.66 -46.24
C GLU A 467 37.55 -14.26 -45.10
N LEU A 468 36.31 -13.86 -45.02
CA LEU A 468 35.39 -14.35 -44.01
C LEU A 468 35.07 -15.84 -44.25
N PRO A 469 35.25 -16.71 -43.25
CA PRO A 469 34.89 -18.14 -43.37
C PRO A 469 33.41 -18.30 -43.82
N VAL A 470 33.15 -19.34 -44.59
CA VAL A 470 31.83 -19.61 -45.17
C VAL A 470 30.74 -19.66 -44.10
N GLU A 471 31.04 -20.25 -42.94
CA GLU A 471 30.13 -20.37 -41.81
C GLU A 471 29.74 -19.03 -41.19
N LEU A 472 30.54 -17.97 -41.37
CA LEU A 472 30.27 -16.63 -40.89
C LEU A 472 29.70 -15.69 -41.94
N GLN A 473 29.67 -16.13 -43.21
CA GLN A 473 29.06 -15.37 -44.29
C GLN A 473 27.56 -15.28 -44.09
N ASN A 474 26.98 -14.09 -44.33
CA ASN A 474 25.56 -13.80 -44.23
C ASN A 474 24.95 -13.89 -42.81
N VAL A 475 25.76 -14.05 -41.78
CA VAL A 475 25.26 -13.99 -40.39
C VAL A 475 24.85 -12.55 -40.03
N PRO A 476 23.59 -12.31 -39.64
CA PRO A 476 23.15 -10.96 -39.33
C PRO A 476 23.79 -10.44 -38.06
N LYS A 477 24.05 -9.14 -38.00
CA LYS A 477 24.58 -8.46 -36.80
C LYS A 477 23.49 -8.25 -35.75
N VAL A 478 23.17 -9.30 -35.05
CA VAL A 478 22.25 -9.27 -33.89
C VAL A 478 23.06 -8.99 -32.65
N LEU A 479 22.68 -7.99 -31.86
CA LEU A 479 23.42 -7.56 -30.67
C LEU A 479 24.94 -7.49 -30.94
N PRO A 480 25.39 -6.67 -31.92
CA PRO A 480 26.75 -6.79 -32.47
C PRO A 480 27.87 -6.49 -31.48
N ASN A 481 27.57 -5.87 -30.35
CA ASN A 481 28.52 -5.60 -29.28
C ASN A 481 28.37 -6.54 -28.08
N ALA A 482 27.39 -7.46 -28.10
CA ALA A 482 27.13 -8.32 -26.96
C ALA A 482 28.31 -9.24 -26.65
N LYS A 483 28.75 -9.15 -25.41
CA LYS A 483 29.70 -10.07 -24.76
C LYS A 483 28.97 -11.08 -23.89
N PHE A 484 27.81 -10.66 -23.38
CA PHE A 484 27.02 -11.42 -22.45
C PHE A 484 25.55 -11.44 -22.85
N PHE A 485 25.02 -12.62 -23.15
CA PHE A 485 23.62 -12.84 -23.48
C PHE A 485 23.07 -13.98 -22.62
N ALA A 486 22.10 -13.68 -21.75
CA ALA A 486 21.53 -14.63 -20.82
C ALA A 486 20.04 -14.76 -21.00
N ILE A 487 19.57 -15.95 -21.35
CA ILE A 487 18.15 -16.31 -21.55
C ILE A 487 17.80 -17.66 -20.90
N ASN A 488 18.66 -18.13 -19.99
CA ASN A 488 18.47 -19.42 -19.31
C ASN A 488 17.26 -19.39 -18.36
N PHE A 489 16.78 -20.59 -18.00
CA PHE A 489 15.63 -20.80 -17.13
C PHE A 489 14.35 -20.10 -17.62
N ASN A 490 14.22 -20.01 -18.94
CA ASN A 490 12.99 -19.67 -19.65
C ASN A 490 12.35 -20.96 -20.18
N ARG A 491 11.42 -20.82 -21.11
CA ARG A 491 10.70 -21.93 -21.74
C ARG A 491 10.82 -21.92 -23.25
N PHE A 492 11.97 -21.51 -23.75
CA PHE A 492 12.26 -21.53 -25.18
C PHE A 492 12.31 -22.95 -25.72
N THR A 493 11.94 -23.10 -26.99
CA THR A 493 11.90 -24.37 -27.73
C THR A 493 12.45 -24.16 -29.13
N GLY A 494 12.49 -25.24 -29.92
CA GLY A 494 12.89 -25.20 -31.30
C GLY A 494 14.39 -25.24 -31.51
N VAL A 495 14.86 -24.51 -32.52
CA VAL A 495 16.25 -24.54 -32.99
C VAL A 495 16.98 -23.28 -32.51
N LEU A 496 18.18 -23.42 -32.00
CA LEU A 496 19.07 -22.28 -31.78
C LEU A 496 19.42 -21.67 -33.13
N PRO A 497 19.14 -20.35 -33.31
CA PRO A 497 19.43 -19.72 -34.60
C PRO A 497 20.92 -19.54 -34.82
N GLU A 498 21.30 -19.53 -36.13
CA GLU A 498 22.67 -19.40 -36.61
C GLU A 498 23.38 -18.17 -36.02
N TRP A 499 22.68 -17.05 -35.86
CA TRP A 499 23.27 -15.84 -35.31
C TRP A 499 23.76 -16.00 -33.85
N ILE A 500 23.19 -16.90 -33.07
CA ILE A 500 23.71 -17.23 -31.71
C ILE A 500 24.93 -18.16 -31.83
N LEU A 501 24.76 -19.27 -32.56
CA LEU A 501 25.79 -20.29 -32.66
C LEU A 501 27.07 -19.74 -33.32
N LYS A 502 26.91 -18.87 -34.31
CA LYS A 502 28.01 -18.27 -35.09
C LYS A 502 28.40 -16.87 -34.61
N HIS A 503 27.78 -16.34 -33.57
CA HIS A 503 28.04 -14.97 -33.08
C HIS A 503 29.53 -14.80 -32.76
N PRO A 504 30.26 -13.86 -33.40
CA PRO A 504 31.72 -13.80 -33.24
C PRO A 504 32.22 -13.34 -31.90
N LYS A 505 31.40 -12.59 -31.15
CA LYS A 505 31.77 -11.99 -29.85
C LYS A 505 31.15 -12.70 -28.65
N LEU A 506 30.02 -13.40 -28.82
CA LEU A 506 29.42 -14.16 -27.72
C LEU A 506 30.23 -15.43 -27.46
N ASP A 507 30.63 -15.59 -26.20
CA ASP A 507 31.16 -16.87 -25.73
C ASP A 507 30.01 -17.71 -25.16
N ILE A 508 29.43 -18.54 -26.02
CA ILE A 508 28.32 -19.41 -25.63
C ILE A 508 28.75 -20.65 -24.83
N TRP A 509 30.06 -20.85 -24.69
CA TRP A 509 30.64 -21.95 -23.93
C TRP A 509 31.44 -21.53 -22.69
N ALA A 510 31.25 -20.30 -22.25
CA ALA A 510 31.75 -19.92 -20.92
C ALA A 510 31.23 -20.94 -19.88
N PRO A 511 31.98 -21.22 -18.82
CA PRO A 511 31.60 -22.23 -17.82
C PRO A 511 30.17 -22.12 -17.27
N TYR A 512 29.52 -21.04 -17.55
CA TYR A 512 28.16 -20.73 -17.16
C TYR A 512 27.35 -20.26 -18.36
N SER A 513 27.29 -21.08 -19.43
CA SER A 513 26.42 -20.75 -20.56
C SER A 513 25.01 -20.47 -20.06
N LEU A 514 24.60 -19.21 -20.22
CA LEU A 514 23.31 -18.69 -19.78
C LEU A 514 22.26 -18.71 -20.91
N ILE A 515 22.49 -19.52 -21.96
CA ILE A 515 21.60 -19.66 -23.11
C ILE A 515 20.85 -20.98 -23.07
N PHE A 516 21.54 -22.10 -22.85
CA PHE A 516 21.02 -23.43 -23.09
C PHE A 516 20.02 -23.94 -22.07
N SER A 517 20.27 -23.75 -20.78
CA SER A 517 19.43 -24.29 -19.72
C SER A 517 18.01 -23.69 -19.77
N GLN A 518 17.07 -24.43 -20.32
CA GLN A 518 15.66 -24.08 -20.32
C GLN A 518 14.90 -24.96 -19.35
N GLU A 519 13.83 -24.44 -18.69
CA GLU A 519 13.13 -25.14 -17.62
C GLU A 519 11.64 -25.36 -17.89
N GLY A 520 11.16 -26.54 -17.47
CA GLY A 520 9.75 -26.85 -17.36
C GLY A 520 9.06 -27.10 -18.68
N LYS A 521 7.78 -26.75 -18.73
CA LYS A 521 6.93 -26.92 -19.92
C LYS A 521 6.40 -25.58 -20.40
N THR A 522 6.27 -25.46 -21.71
CA THR A 522 5.53 -24.38 -22.35
C THR A 522 4.05 -24.44 -21.98
N ARG A 523 3.28 -23.40 -22.28
CA ARG A 523 1.83 -23.38 -22.01
C ARG A 523 1.06 -24.47 -22.75
N ASP A 524 1.57 -24.92 -23.93
CA ASP A 524 0.99 -26.03 -24.71
C ASP A 524 1.57 -27.40 -24.33
N GLY A 525 2.29 -27.50 -23.21
CA GLY A 525 2.74 -28.75 -22.60
C GLY A 525 4.01 -29.37 -23.17
N LYS A 526 4.69 -28.73 -24.12
CA LYS A 526 5.98 -29.20 -24.67
C LYS A 526 7.10 -28.97 -23.64
N ASN A 527 8.09 -29.82 -23.64
CA ASN A 527 9.28 -29.61 -22.82
C ASN A 527 10.09 -28.44 -23.40
N ALA A 528 10.57 -27.55 -22.53
CA ALA A 528 11.52 -26.51 -22.91
C ALA A 528 12.88 -27.11 -23.26
N GLY A 529 13.62 -26.44 -24.15
CA GLY A 529 14.94 -26.83 -24.60
C GLY A 529 15.12 -26.68 -26.11
N PHE A 530 16.37 -26.67 -26.56
CA PHE A 530 16.73 -26.52 -27.97
C PHE A 530 17.15 -27.87 -28.55
N VAL A 531 16.65 -28.21 -29.77
CA VAL A 531 16.87 -29.52 -30.40
C VAL A 531 18.26 -29.67 -31.02
N ASN A 532 18.94 -28.56 -31.30
CA ASN A 532 20.26 -28.53 -31.92
C ASN A 532 21.35 -28.02 -30.94
N GLU A 533 21.07 -28.06 -29.67
CA GLU A 533 22.04 -27.66 -28.64
C GLU A 533 23.31 -28.53 -28.78
N PRO A 534 24.48 -27.91 -28.92
CA PRO A 534 25.73 -28.69 -28.95
C PRO A 534 25.92 -29.39 -27.58
N THR A 535 26.25 -30.67 -27.61
CA THR A 535 26.34 -31.52 -26.42
C THR A 535 27.72 -31.49 -25.74
N SER A 536 28.72 -30.92 -26.41
CA SER A 536 30.09 -30.81 -25.89
C SER A 536 30.86 -29.68 -26.58
N LEU A 537 31.90 -29.19 -25.92
CA LEU A 537 32.87 -28.26 -26.49
C LEU A 537 33.49 -28.79 -27.80
N ASP A 538 33.84 -30.05 -27.82
CA ASP A 538 34.44 -30.67 -29.02
C ASP A 538 33.44 -30.67 -30.19
N SER A 539 32.17 -30.96 -29.94
CA SER A 539 31.14 -30.90 -30.97
C SER A 539 30.92 -29.49 -31.50
N TYR A 540 30.95 -28.50 -30.59
CA TYR A 540 30.80 -27.10 -30.96
C TYR A 540 31.96 -26.59 -31.81
N TYR A 541 33.21 -26.77 -31.36
CA TYR A 541 34.37 -26.31 -32.13
C TYR A 541 34.62 -27.11 -33.43
N LYS A 542 34.11 -28.32 -33.50
CA LYS A 542 34.06 -29.05 -34.74
C LYS A 542 33.15 -28.39 -35.78
N LEU A 543 32.04 -27.80 -35.31
CA LEU A 543 31.14 -27.06 -36.20
C LEU A 543 31.68 -25.65 -36.52
N TYR A 544 32.40 -25.03 -35.61
CA TYR A 544 32.88 -23.64 -35.71
C TYR A 544 34.38 -23.52 -35.41
N PRO A 545 35.24 -24.13 -36.26
CA PRO A 545 36.68 -24.23 -35.98
C PRO A 545 37.40 -22.88 -35.96
N ASN A 546 36.80 -21.85 -36.56
CA ASN A 546 37.39 -20.51 -36.64
C ASN A 546 37.10 -19.61 -35.42
N LYS A 547 36.38 -20.09 -34.45
CA LYS A 547 36.22 -19.34 -33.17
C LYS A 547 37.60 -19.24 -32.49
N LYS A 548 38.04 -18.04 -32.16
CA LYS A 548 39.33 -17.76 -31.52
C LYS A 548 39.41 -18.34 -30.12
N TYR A 549 38.31 -18.37 -29.40
CA TYR A 549 38.21 -19.01 -28.10
C TYR A 549 38.00 -20.50 -28.27
N ASN A 550 39.11 -21.23 -28.17
CA ASN A 550 39.09 -22.69 -28.06
C ASN A 550 39.84 -23.05 -26.78
N PRO A 551 39.19 -23.52 -25.72
CA PRO A 551 39.87 -23.87 -24.46
C PRO A 551 40.90 -25.01 -24.62
N ASN A 552 40.82 -25.78 -25.72
CA ASN A 552 41.82 -26.78 -26.07
C ASN A 552 42.98 -26.19 -26.86
N ASN A 553 42.91 -24.92 -27.23
CA ASN A 553 43.99 -24.25 -27.96
C ASN A 553 44.92 -23.54 -26.95
N THR A 554 45.76 -24.33 -26.28
CA THR A 554 46.75 -23.87 -25.29
C THR A 554 47.87 -23.00 -25.86
N SER A 555 47.81 -22.63 -27.15
CA SER A 555 48.81 -21.84 -27.85
C SER A 555 48.47 -20.35 -27.99
N ALA A 556 47.43 -19.86 -27.32
CA ALA A 556 47.04 -18.45 -27.34
C ALA A 556 47.09 -17.82 -25.93
N ASN A 557 48.26 -17.89 -25.27
CA ASN A 557 48.63 -17.01 -24.17
C ASN A 557 49.75 -16.10 -24.59
#